data_4ddadcb31542f04a1ed2487f938c7d22
#
_entry.id   4ddadcb31542f04a1ed2487f938c7d22
#
_cell.length_a   1.000
_cell.length_b   1.000
_cell.length_c   1.000
_cell.angle_alpha   90.00
_cell.angle_beta   90.00
_cell.angle_gamma   90.00
#
_symmetry.space_group_name_H-M   'P 1'
#
loop_
_entity.id
_entity.type
_entity.pdbx_description
1 polymer ?
#
loop_
_entity_poly.entity_id
_entity_poly.type
_entity_poly.pdbx_seq_one_letter_code
_entity_poly.pdbx_strand_id
1 'polypeptide(L)'
;MLSTQQHKANSLLIYIFMPNLNEYLNKFATIRVLCVGDVMLDRFIYGKVERISPEAPVPIFKKTDEVSMLGGVGNVAANIASLGAKASIVSRIGNDKNAKHIIELVNNAGIVGYPVQASAANTTTKTRIVSANTHILRIDNEDIIPLSENEFEKVLPIIEKEIPMSDIVVISDYGKGFITKELVEAIVGISQKKGIPVVVDPKGNDFSKYNGATIVKPNLKEFETVSGVKVDVNSEKFTESLIKGAKNIFSKASIKGLLITLGGNGMFYIAPDGQHLYSKARTRKVYDVSGAGDTSLSALALLLAAGGSIEDSMDFANMAAGIAVSKPGTAIVTAAELEKEYSDTTHCSSGKIFDRLGLERIVNTAKRNGYKIGFTNGCFDLLHLGHIYSLEQAKDNCDFLVVGVNSDASVRRLKGPQRPIQDEKTRATVLASLSCVDAVCIFEEDTALNLVKLVHPDVIAKEGYDLDKWEEAAFVNSYGGSVLKLKRLEGFSTSSTIEKMNRSKK
;
A
#
# COMPACT_ATOMS: atom_id res chain seq x y z
N MET A 1 -35.67 0.49 -30.25
CA MET A 1 -35.55 -0.25 -28.99
C MET A 1 -34.14 -0.73 -28.88
N LEU A 2 -33.28 0.08 -28.28
CA LEU A 2 -31.84 -0.17 -28.11
C LEU A 2 -31.65 -0.62 -26.68
N SER A 3 -31.15 -1.84 -26.51
CA SER A 3 -30.84 -2.44 -25.21
C SER A 3 -29.61 -1.76 -24.60
N THR A 4 -29.83 -1.06 -23.52
CA THR A 4 -28.80 -0.56 -22.61
C THR A 4 -28.13 -1.74 -21.92
N GLN A 5 -26.99 -2.20 -22.44
CA GLN A 5 -26.07 -3.04 -21.67
C GLN A 5 -25.29 -2.13 -20.70
N GLN A 6 -25.73 -2.12 -19.46
CA GLN A 6 -24.94 -1.64 -18.33
C GLN A 6 -23.72 -2.56 -18.15
N HIS A 7 -22.55 -2.15 -18.62
CA HIS A 7 -21.30 -2.71 -18.16
C HIS A 7 -21.05 -2.23 -16.72
N LYS A 8 -21.47 -3.05 -15.76
CA LYS A 8 -20.98 -2.95 -14.40
C LYS A 8 -19.49 -3.25 -14.43
N ALA A 9 -18.67 -2.22 -14.31
CA ALA A 9 -17.26 -2.36 -14.03
C ALA A 9 -17.11 -3.17 -12.73
N ASN A 10 -16.66 -4.42 -12.84
CA ASN A 10 -16.31 -5.26 -11.71
C ASN A 10 -15.10 -4.60 -11.01
N SER A 11 -15.35 -3.97 -9.87
CA SER A 11 -14.31 -3.55 -8.95
C SER A 11 -13.70 -4.79 -8.31
N LEU A 12 -12.73 -5.41 -8.98
CA LEU A 12 -11.93 -6.46 -8.37
C LEU A 12 -11.03 -5.83 -7.30
N LEU A 13 -11.28 -6.19 -6.06
CA LEU A 13 -10.38 -5.94 -4.94
C LEU A 13 -9.08 -6.73 -5.19
N ILE A 14 -8.04 -6.05 -5.63
CA ILE A 14 -6.69 -6.62 -5.69
C ILE A 14 -6.16 -6.61 -4.26
N TYR A 15 -6.04 -7.78 -3.66
CA TYR A 15 -5.48 -7.95 -2.32
C TYR A 15 -3.97 -8.10 -2.40
N ILE A 16 -3.31 -7.36 -1.52
CA ILE A 16 -1.86 -7.35 -1.35
C ILE A 16 -1.46 -8.62 -0.63
N PHE A 17 -0.67 -9.44 -1.27
CA PHE A 17 0.07 -10.50 -0.63
C PHE A 17 1.54 -10.11 -0.56
N MET A 18 2.01 -9.76 0.64
CA MET A 18 3.43 -9.54 0.94
C MET A 18 3.94 -10.75 1.70
N PRO A 19 4.50 -11.76 1.03
CA PRO A 19 4.87 -13.04 1.67
C PRO A 19 5.83 -12.87 2.87
N ASN A 20 6.53 -11.75 2.92
CA ASN A 20 7.62 -11.49 3.86
C ASN A 20 7.37 -10.28 4.78
N LEU A 21 6.10 -9.89 5.06
CA LEU A 21 5.86 -8.71 5.92
C LEU A 21 6.63 -8.78 7.23
N ASN A 22 6.57 -9.92 7.96
CA ASN A 22 7.29 -10.09 9.22
C ASN A 22 8.81 -9.99 9.05
N GLU A 23 9.36 -10.46 7.94
CA GLU A 23 10.79 -10.31 7.64
C GLU A 23 11.17 -8.83 7.46
N TYR A 24 10.37 -8.06 6.73
CA TYR A 24 10.58 -6.62 6.57
C TYR A 24 10.46 -5.87 7.91
N LEU A 25 9.41 -6.14 8.70
CA LEU A 25 9.24 -5.52 10.01
C LEU A 25 10.42 -5.80 10.95
N ASN A 26 10.95 -7.02 10.93
CA ASN A 26 12.15 -7.37 11.69
C ASN A 26 13.40 -6.60 11.21
N LYS A 27 13.56 -6.38 9.90
CA LYS A 27 14.66 -5.59 9.34
C LYS A 27 14.57 -4.11 9.73
N PHE A 28 13.37 -3.56 9.96
CA PHE A 28 13.22 -2.13 10.28
C PHE A 28 14.05 -1.71 11.49
N ALA A 29 14.23 -2.57 12.49
CA ALA A 29 15.04 -2.26 13.68
C ALA A 29 16.52 -1.89 13.35
N THR A 30 17.02 -2.31 12.20
CA THR A 30 18.39 -2.01 11.73
C THR A 30 18.43 -0.81 10.78
N ILE A 31 17.29 -0.43 10.17
CA ILE A 31 17.20 0.64 9.18
C ILE A 31 17.40 2.01 9.84
N ARG A 32 18.17 2.86 9.18
CA ARG A 32 18.40 4.27 9.54
C ARG A 32 17.88 5.18 8.43
N VAL A 33 16.99 6.07 8.79
CA VAL A 33 16.37 7.03 7.86
C VAL A 33 16.73 8.45 8.26
N LEU A 34 17.33 9.19 7.33
CA LEU A 34 17.50 10.63 7.50
C LEU A 34 16.31 11.36 6.88
N CYS A 35 15.57 12.08 7.70
CA CYS A 35 14.44 12.92 7.29
C CYS A 35 14.87 14.39 7.25
N VAL A 36 14.76 15.04 6.10
CA VAL A 36 15.09 16.45 5.90
C VAL A 36 13.86 17.18 5.39
N GLY A 37 13.43 18.25 6.05
CA GLY A 37 12.21 18.94 5.60
C GLY A 37 11.69 20.01 6.53
N ASP A 38 10.49 20.51 6.22
CA ASP A 38 9.79 21.48 7.03
C ASP A 38 9.06 20.78 8.19
N VAL A 39 9.51 21.00 9.44
CA VAL A 39 8.81 20.54 10.64
C VAL A 39 7.74 21.55 11.04
N MET A 40 6.65 21.07 11.59
CA MET A 40 5.60 21.91 12.14
C MET A 40 4.96 21.29 13.38
N LEU A 41 4.34 22.12 14.21
CA LEU A 41 3.55 21.69 15.35
C LEU A 41 2.07 21.68 14.94
N ASP A 42 1.50 20.49 14.80
CA ASP A 42 0.06 20.32 14.63
C ASP A 42 -0.60 20.32 16.00
N ARG A 43 -1.50 21.29 16.23
CA ARG A 43 -2.19 21.45 17.51
C ARG A 43 -3.69 21.28 17.29
N PHE A 44 -4.30 20.39 18.06
CA PHE A 44 -5.74 20.16 18.06
C PHE A 44 -6.34 20.65 19.37
N ILE A 45 -7.21 21.64 19.29
CA ILE A 45 -7.94 22.18 20.44
C ILE A 45 -9.37 21.65 20.35
N TYR A 46 -9.72 20.75 21.25
CA TYR A 46 -11.03 20.16 21.35
C TYR A 46 -11.93 20.95 22.29
N GLY A 47 -13.22 21.04 21.95
CA GLY A 47 -14.17 21.76 22.77
C GLY A 47 -15.60 21.69 22.24
N LYS A 48 -16.46 22.53 22.83
CA LYS A 48 -17.87 22.63 22.48
C LYS A 48 -18.26 24.05 22.12
N VAL A 49 -19.15 24.18 21.13
CA VAL A 49 -19.84 25.42 20.82
C VAL A 49 -21.26 25.29 21.33
N GLU A 50 -21.61 26.04 22.38
CA GLU A 50 -22.90 25.95 23.06
C GLU A 50 -23.77 27.22 22.85
N ARG A 51 -23.16 28.36 22.51
CA ARG A 51 -23.85 29.63 22.34
C ARG A 51 -23.13 30.56 21.39
N ILE A 52 -23.86 31.55 20.88
CA ILE A 52 -23.31 32.71 20.15
C ILE A 52 -22.93 33.79 21.16
N SER A 53 -21.88 34.57 20.86
CA SER A 53 -21.44 35.67 21.67
C SER A 53 -22.50 36.81 21.69
N PRO A 54 -22.76 37.43 22.84
CA PRO A 54 -23.58 38.64 22.86
C PRO A 54 -22.86 39.87 22.29
N GLU A 55 -21.54 39.81 22.11
CA GLU A 55 -20.73 40.93 21.61
C GLU A 55 -20.63 40.98 20.10
N ALA A 56 -20.77 39.82 19.41
CA ALA A 56 -20.72 39.70 17.97
C ALA A 56 -21.34 38.36 17.53
N PRO A 57 -21.79 38.22 16.26
CA PRO A 57 -22.38 36.94 15.77
C PRO A 57 -21.32 35.86 15.51
N VAL A 58 -20.55 35.54 16.55
CA VAL A 58 -19.49 34.53 16.51
C VAL A 58 -19.76 33.45 17.57
N PRO A 59 -19.45 32.17 17.27
CA PRO A 59 -19.59 31.08 18.23
C PRO A 59 -18.62 31.23 19.39
N ILE A 60 -19.08 30.96 20.62
CA ILE A 60 -18.23 30.84 21.80
C ILE A 60 -17.79 29.39 21.89
N PHE A 61 -16.49 29.19 21.71
CA PHE A 61 -15.87 27.87 21.83
C PHE A 61 -15.31 27.67 23.25
N LYS A 62 -15.85 26.68 23.95
CA LYS A 62 -15.37 26.29 25.30
C LYS A 62 -14.36 25.13 25.14
N LYS A 63 -13.07 25.44 25.31
CA LYS A 63 -12.00 24.44 25.28
C LYS A 63 -12.18 23.40 26.37
N THR A 64 -12.03 22.12 26.00
CA THR A 64 -12.04 20.97 26.93
C THR A 64 -10.71 20.26 26.98
N ASP A 65 -10.00 20.14 25.85
CA ASP A 65 -8.73 19.43 25.74
C ASP A 65 -7.82 20.05 24.67
N GLU A 66 -6.53 19.74 24.72
CA GLU A 66 -5.54 20.14 23.71
C GLU A 66 -4.51 19.03 23.52
N VAL A 67 -4.29 18.66 22.25
CA VAL A 67 -3.29 17.67 21.84
C VAL A 67 -2.37 18.32 20.82
N SER A 68 -1.06 18.13 21.01
CA SER A 68 -0.04 18.56 20.07
C SER A 68 0.71 17.37 19.48
N MET A 69 0.98 17.42 18.19
CA MET A 69 1.63 16.35 17.43
C MET A 69 2.69 16.95 16.49
N LEU A 70 3.66 16.11 16.13
CA LEU A 70 4.62 16.44 15.08
C LEU A 70 3.92 16.42 13.72
N GLY A 71 4.07 17.49 12.93
CA GLY A 71 3.58 17.60 11.56
C GLY A 71 4.73 17.78 10.56
N GLY A 72 4.42 17.65 9.28
CA GLY A 72 5.39 17.70 8.18
C GLY A 72 6.44 16.61 8.32
N VAL A 73 7.72 16.97 8.11
CA VAL A 73 8.83 16.01 8.25
C VAL A 73 8.89 15.36 9.65
N GLY A 74 8.37 16.06 10.68
CA GLY A 74 8.25 15.50 12.03
C GLY A 74 7.29 14.32 12.12
N ASN A 75 6.15 14.39 11.41
CA ASN A 75 5.21 13.27 11.30
C ASN A 75 5.80 12.10 10.50
N VAL A 76 6.56 12.38 9.45
CA VAL A 76 7.32 11.35 8.71
C VAL A 76 8.27 10.62 9.64
N ALA A 77 9.12 11.35 10.39
CA ALA A 77 10.08 10.75 11.31
C ALA A 77 9.40 9.97 12.45
N ALA A 78 8.26 10.46 12.97
CA ALA A 78 7.49 9.79 14.00
C ALA A 78 6.86 8.46 13.52
N ASN A 79 6.35 8.41 12.29
CA ASN A 79 5.88 7.16 11.67
C ASN A 79 7.02 6.17 11.47
N ILE A 80 8.19 6.61 11.00
CA ILE A 80 9.39 5.77 10.86
C ILE A 80 9.80 5.15 12.21
N ALA A 81 9.88 5.98 13.26
CA ALA A 81 10.23 5.51 14.60
C ALA A 81 9.18 4.54 15.18
N SER A 82 7.88 4.81 14.97
CA SER A 82 6.79 3.95 15.45
C SER A 82 6.72 2.60 14.75
N LEU A 83 7.28 2.50 13.54
CA LEU A 83 7.46 1.25 12.79
C LEU A 83 8.72 0.49 13.20
N GLY A 84 9.49 1.00 14.17
CA GLY A 84 10.64 0.35 14.78
C GLY A 84 11.99 0.71 14.17
N ALA A 85 12.06 1.62 13.18
CA ALA A 85 13.30 2.05 12.55
C ALA A 85 13.94 3.25 13.28
N LYS A 86 15.22 3.52 13.01
CA LYS A 86 15.95 4.65 13.56
C LYS A 86 15.76 5.87 12.68
N ALA A 87 15.09 6.91 13.20
CA ALA A 87 14.88 8.16 12.50
C ALA A 87 15.81 9.26 13.00
N SER A 88 16.38 10.02 12.06
CA SER A 88 17.04 11.30 12.32
C SER A 88 16.30 12.40 11.57
N ILE A 89 16.18 13.59 12.15
CA ILE A 89 15.47 14.72 11.54
C ILE A 89 16.38 15.96 11.48
N VAL A 90 16.49 16.54 10.28
CA VAL A 90 17.13 17.85 10.06
C VAL A 90 16.05 18.82 9.59
N SER A 91 15.80 19.85 10.37
CA SER A 91 14.76 20.82 10.06
C SER A 91 15.01 22.16 10.73
N ARG A 92 14.40 23.23 10.17
CA ARG A 92 14.42 24.56 10.75
C ARG A 92 13.32 24.73 11.79
N ILE A 93 13.68 25.34 12.95
CA ILE A 93 12.75 25.78 13.99
C ILE A 93 13.02 27.25 14.35
N GLY A 94 12.03 27.94 14.87
CA GLY A 94 12.18 29.29 15.40
C GLY A 94 12.88 29.34 16.77
N ASN A 95 12.96 30.53 17.34
CA ASN A 95 13.42 30.76 18.72
C ASN A 95 12.22 31.07 19.62
N ASP A 96 11.28 30.13 19.74
CA ASP A 96 10.02 30.35 20.45
C ASP A 96 9.63 29.12 21.31
N LYS A 97 8.47 29.23 21.99
CA LYS A 97 7.96 28.16 22.85
C LYS A 97 7.56 26.91 22.04
N ASN A 98 7.13 27.09 20.79
CA ASN A 98 6.71 25.98 19.93
C ASN A 98 7.92 25.16 19.49
N ALA A 99 9.09 25.80 19.27
CA ALA A 99 10.35 25.12 19.00
C ALA A 99 10.73 24.15 20.15
N LYS A 100 10.63 24.60 21.41
CA LYS A 100 10.91 23.75 22.57
C LYS A 100 9.96 22.56 22.61
N HIS A 101 8.68 22.78 22.33
CA HIS A 101 7.68 21.71 22.31
C HIS A 101 7.96 20.70 21.18
N ILE A 102 8.37 21.13 19.99
CA ILE A 102 8.81 20.22 18.90
C ILE A 102 10.01 19.39 19.34
N ILE A 103 11.02 19.99 20.00
CA ILE A 103 12.20 19.27 20.49
C ILE A 103 11.78 18.21 21.53
N GLU A 104 10.88 18.52 22.44
CA GLU A 104 10.34 17.57 23.42
C GLU A 104 9.62 16.39 22.74
N LEU A 105 8.76 16.68 21.74
CA LEU A 105 8.05 15.65 20.99
C LEU A 105 9.00 14.75 20.19
N VAL A 106 10.03 15.32 19.56
CA VAL A 106 11.07 14.58 18.83
C VAL A 106 11.83 13.64 19.75
N ASN A 107 12.25 14.14 20.93
CA ASN A 107 12.96 13.34 21.92
C ASN A 107 12.08 12.22 22.50
N ASN A 108 10.81 12.52 22.83
CA ASN A 108 9.86 11.55 23.36
C ASN A 108 9.54 10.43 22.35
N ALA A 109 9.62 10.71 21.03
CA ALA A 109 9.46 9.74 19.98
C ALA A 109 10.74 8.92 19.69
N GLY A 110 11.84 9.15 20.42
CA GLY A 110 13.12 8.46 20.22
C GLY A 110 13.84 8.85 18.91
N ILE A 111 13.53 10.03 18.36
CA ILE A 111 14.10 10.54 17.11
C ILE A 111 15.33 11.37 17.43
N VAL A 112 16.41 11.22 16.63
CA VAL A 112 17.60 12.05 16.74
C VAL A 112 17.37 13.38 16.03
N GLY A 113 17.25 14.48 16.78
CA GLY A 113 16.95 15.80 16.25
C GLY A 113 18.19 16.64 15.97
N TYR A 114 18.28 17.24 14.78
CA TYR A 114 19.24 18.26 14.38
C TYR A 114 18.50 19.57 14.03
N PRO A 115 17.98 20.29 15.04
CA PRO A 115 17.24 21.53 14.81
C PRO A 115 18.18 22.64 14.37
N VAL A 116 17.88 23.28 13.25
CA VAL A 116 18.54 24.50 12.78
C VAL A 116 17.74 25.69 13.23
N GLN A 117 18.27 26.44 14.18
CA GLN A 117 17.56 27.58 14.74
C GLN A 117 17.62 28.77 13.79
N ALA A 118 16.43 29.21 13.34
CA ALA A 118 16.29 30.43 12.55
C ALA A 118 16.31 31.66 13.45
N SER A 119 16.96 32.70 12.97
CA SER A 119 16.98 34.03 13.67
C SER A 119 15.74 34.88 13.33
N ALA A 120 15.12 34.65 12.16
CA ALA A 120 14.08 35.53 11.60
C ALA A 120 12.73 34.83 11.34
N ALA A 121 12.63 33.50 11.55
CA ALA A 121 11.39 32.75 11.32
C ALA A 121 10.80 32.19 12.62
N ASN A 122 9.49 32.22 12.75
CA ASN A 122 8.77 31.51 13.80
C ASN A 122 8.68 30.01 13.49
N THR A 123 8.53 29.19 14.54
CA THR A 123 8.21 27.78 14.37
C THR A 123 6.83 27.64 13.74
N THR A 124 6.73 26.95 12.61
CA THR A 124 5.46 26.71 11.93
C THR A 124 4.49 25.96 12.83
N THR A 125 3.29 26.48 13.00
CA THR A 125 2.21 25.82 13.75
C THR A 125 0.91 25.82 12.97
N LYS A 126 0.16 24.72 13.09
CA LYS A 126 -1.20 24.58 12.53
C LYS A 126 -2.15 24.20 13.65
N THR A 127 -2.92 25.18 14.12
CA THR A 127 -3.89 24.96 15.21
C THR A 127 -5.27 24.73 14.63
N ARG A 128 -5.84 23.57 14.91
CA ARG A 128 -7.19 23.16 14.49
C ARG A 128 -8.13 23.21 15.70
N ILE A 129 -9.21 23.95 15.57
CA ILE A 129 -10.27 24.03 16.58
C ILE A 129 -11.37 23.05 16.15
N VAL A 130 -11.63 22.05 17.02
CA VAL A 130 -12.49 20.89 16.71
C VAL A 130 -13.64 20.82 17.71
N SER A 131 -14.87 20.74 17.23
CA SER A 131 -16.07 20.50 18.03
C SER A 131 -16.92 19.40 17.38
N ALA A 132 -17.35 18.42 18.17
CA ALA A 132 -18.16 17.29 17.74
C ALA A 132 -17.61 16.62 16.45
N ASN A 133 -16.29 16.39 16.41
CA ASN A 133 -15.56 15.82 15.26
C ASN A 133 -15.56 16.68 13.98
N THR A 134 -15.94 17.96 14.08
CA THR A 134 -15.93 18.88 12.94
C THR A 134 -14.90 19.98 13.16
N HIS A 135 -14.09 20.28 12.15
CA HIS A 135 -13.17 21.40 12.18
C HIS A 135 -13.96 22.71 12.05
N ILE A 136 -13.86 23.58 13.06
CA ILE A 136 -14.51 24.89 13.08
C ILE A 136 -13.62 25.93 12.45
N LEU A 137 -12.33 25.91 12.80
CA LEU A 137 -11.35 26.90 12.36
C LEU A 137 -9.95 26.28 12.34
N ARG A 138 -9.11 26.69 11.40
CA ARG A 138 -7.68 26.43 11.42
C ARG A 138 -6.93 27.76 11.46
N ILE A 139 -5.97 27.85 12.36
CA ILE A 139 -5.08 29.01 12.52
C ILE A 139 -3.68 28.53 12.16
N ASP A 140 -3.12 29.10 11.09
CA ASP A 140 -1.77 28.81 10.62
C ASP A 140 -0.85 29.99 11.03
N ASN A 141 0.21 29.69 11.78
CA ASN A 141 1.30 30.61 12.04
C ASN A 141 2.55 30.08 11.35
N GLU A 142 2.94 30.73 10.26
CA GLU A 142 4.01 30.26 9.40
C GLU A 142 4.70 31.42 8.67
N ASP A 143 6.03 31.30 8.53
CA ASP A 143 6.85 32.18 7.76
C ASP A 143 7.47 31.43 6.58
N ILE A 144 7.27 31.95 5.36
CA ILE A 144 7.85 31.36 4.15
C ILE A 144 9.11 32.13 3.81
N ILE A 145 10.22 31.71 4.42
CA ILE A 145 11.53 32.36 4.27
C ILE A 145 12.51 31.34 3.71
N PRO A 146 13.19 31.59 2.58
CA PRO A 146 14.21 30.69 2.06
C PRO A 146 15.33 30.46 3.08
N LEU A 147 15.93 29.27 3.04
CA LEU A 147 17.10 28.93 3.85
C LEU A 147 18.22 29.92 3.55
N SER A 148 18.70 30.61 4.57
CA SER A 148 19.81 31.59 4.44
C SER A 148 21.14 30.84 4.28
N GLU A 149 22.15 31.56 3.76
CA GLU A 149 23.52 31.02 3.60
C GLU A 149 24.10 30.54 4.94
N ASN A 150 23.93 31.32 6.01
CA ASN A 150 24.39 30.94 7.36
C ASN A 150 23.67 29.69 7.89
N GLU A 151 22.36 29.52 7.60
CA GLU A 151 21.64 28.28 7.97
C GLU A 151 22.10 27.11 7.12
N PHE A 152 22.35 27.29 5.82
CA PHE A 152 22.89 26.28 4.92
C PHE A 152 24.26 25.79 5.38
N GLU A 153 25.17 26.70 5.78
CA GLU A 153 26.49 26.37 6.34
C GLU A 153 26.38 25.51 7.62
N LYS A 154 25.32 25.65 8.41
CA LYS A 154 25.06 24.81 9.58
C LYS A 154 24.47 23.45 9.22
N VAL A 155 23.64 23.38 8.17
CA VAL A 155 23.00 22.15 7.71
C VAL A 155 23.99 21.24 6.99
N LEU A 156 24.85 21.81 6.15
CA LEU A 156 25.74 21.03 5.27
C LEU A 156 26.61 20.00 6.02
N PRO A 157 27.32 20.33 7.10
CA PRO A 157 28.11 19.35 7.85
C PRO A 157 27.26 18.24 8.47
N ILE A 158 26.01 18.55 8.82
CA ILE A 158 25.07 17.55 9.39
C ILE A 158 24.70 16.52 8.33
N ILE A 159 24.28 16.97 7.13
CA ILE A 159 23.90 16.04 6.05
C ILE A 159 25.10 15.26 5.53
N GLU A 160 26.30 15.87 5.45
CA GLU A 160 27.54 15.19 5.06
C GLU A 160 27.91 14.06 6.02
N LYS A 161 27.63 14.20 7.32
CA LYS A 161 27.85 13.20 8.35
C LYS A 161 26.74 12.13 8.36
N GLU A 162 25.47 12.53 8.30
CA GLU A 162 24.34 11.64 8.52
C GLU A 162 23.98 10.80 7.28
N ILE A 163 24.09 11.35 6.06
CA ILE A 163 23.75 10.61 4.83
C ILE A 163 24.55 9.31 4.72
N PRO A 164 25.89 9.28 4.88
CA PRO A 164 26.64 8.03 4.76
C PRO A 164 26.30 6.95 5.79
N MET A 165 25.63 7.32 6.88
CA MET A 165 25.19 6.42 7.94
C MET A 165 23.72 5.99 7.80
N SER A 166 23.03 6.49 6.77
CA SER A 166 21.62 6.22 6.52
C SER A 166 21.43 5.22 5.39
N ASP A 167 20.39 4.41 5.45
CA ASP A 167 20.01 3.48 4.39
C ASP A 167 19.15 4.15 3.33
N ILE A 168 18.47 5.25 3.69
CA ILE A 168 17.64 6.05 2.81
C ILE A 168 17.51 7.48 3.35
N VAL A 169 17.34 8.44 2.42
CA VAL A 169 17.04 9.84 2.75
C VAL A 169 15.62 10.16 2.30
N VAL A 170 14.86 10.80 3.18
CA VAL A 170 13.51 11.31 2.90
C VAL A 170 13.52 12.82 2.95
N ILE A 171 13.05 13.46 1.88
CA ILE A 171 12.83 14.90 1.81
C ILE A 171 11.32 15.16 1.86
N SER A 172 10.86 15.93 2.87
CA SER A 172 9.46 16.34 3.02
C SER A 172 9.36 17.85 2.88
N ASP A 173 8.98 18.30 1.68
CA ASP A 173 8.88 19.71 1.32
C ASP A 173 7.43 20.21 1.49
N TYR A 174 7.22 21.16 2.40
CA TYR A 174 5.92 21.83 2.61
C TYR A 174 5.91 23.27 2.10
N GLY A 175 7.00 23.68 1.41
CA GLY A 175 7.12 25.01 0.83
C GLY A 175 7.28 26.11 1.87
N LYS A 176 7.88 25.82 3.04
CA LYS A 176 8.16 26.81 4.08
C LYS A 176 9.57 27.42 3.95
N GLY A 177 10.28 27.05 2.87
CA GLY A 177 11.54 27.66 2.48
C GLY A 177 12.79 26.95 3.01
N PHE A 178 12.67 25.95 3.89
CA PHE A 178 13.84 25.19 4.34
C PHE A 178 14.44 24.34 3.22
N ILE A 179 13.59 23.68 2.43
CA ILE A 179 14.02 22.89 1.29
C ILE A 179 14.25 23.79 0.07
N THR A 180 15.49 24.27 -0.09
CA THR A 180 15.94 25.04 -1.27
C THR A 180 16.52 24.11 -2.33
N LYS A 181 16.73 24.64 -3.54
CA LYS A 181 17.36 23.89 -4.64
C LYS A 181 18.78 23.46 -4.28
N GLU A 182 19.54 24.38 -3.69
CA GLU A 182 20.93 24.15 -3.28
C GLU A 182 21.02 23.04 -2.21
N LEU A 183 20.08 23.02 -1.26
CA LEU A 183 20.03 21.97 -0.24
C LEU A 183 19.70 20.61 -0.86
N VAL A 184 18.74 20.55 -1.79
CA VAL A 184 18.40 19.29 -2.49
C VAL A 184 19.57 18.80 -3.34
N GLU A 185 20.25 19.69 -4.08
CA GLU A 185 21.44 19.36 -4.87
C GLU A 185 22.56 18.77 -3.99
N ALA A 186 22.81 19.36 -2.82
CA ALA A 186 23.78 18.83 -1.87
C ALA A 186 23.38 17.42 -1.35
N ILE A 187 22.14 17.25 -0.90
CA ILE A 187 21.63 15.95 -0.41
C ILE A 187 21.73 14.89 -1.50
N VAL A 188 21.19 15.18 -2.70
CA VAL A 188 21.20 14.23 -3.82
C VAL A 188 22.62 13.91 -4.27
N GLY A 189 23.51 14.91 -4.36
CA GLY A 189 24.89 14.72 -4.76
C GLY A 189 25.69 13.82 -3.80
N ILE A 190 25.50 13.98 -2.49
CA ILE A 190 26.13 13.11 -1.47
C ILE A 190 25.54 11.71 -1.52
N SER A 191 24.21 11.62 -1.59
CA SER A 191 23.48 10.34 -1.62
C SER A 191 23.85 9.49 -2.84
N GLN A 192 23.94 10.09 -4.03
CA GLN A 192 24.34 9.39 -5.26
C GLN A 192 25.76 8.82 -5.18
N LYS A 193 26.71 9.59 -4.62
CA LYS A 193 28.10 9.10 -4.42
C LYS A 193 28.18 7.88 -3.50
N LYS A 194 27.19 7.72 -2.61
CA LYS A 194 27.12 6.62 -1.64
C LYS A 194 26.14 5.52 -2.03
N GLY A 195 25.41 5.68 -3.14
CA GLY A 195 24.39 4.71 -3.57
C GLY A 195 23.12 4.72 -2.71
N ILE A 196 22.88 5.78 -1.93
CA ILE A 196 21.77 5.90 -0.99
C ILE A 196 20.54 6.48 -1.72
N PRO A 197 19.37 5.82 -1.67
CA PRO A 197 18.17 6.32 -2.31
C PRO A 197 17.63 7.59 -1.62
N VAL A 198 17.04 8.49 -2.43
CA VAL A 198 16.38 9.71 -1.96
C VAL A 198 14.94 9.68 -2.41
N VAL A 199 14.01 9.74 -1.45
CA VAL A 199 12.56 9.80 -1.70
C VAL A 199 12.05 11.18 -1.28
N VAL A 200 11.25 11.81 -2.15
CA VAL A 200 10.81 13.19 -1.97
C VAL A 200 9.30 13.29 -1.98
N ASP A 201 8.71 13.92 -0.97
CA ASP A 201 7.36 14.49 -1.02
C ASP A 201 7.47 15.94 -1.49
N PRO A 202 7.06 16.25 -2.74
CA PRO A 202 7.40 17.51 -3.37
C PRO A 202 6.39 18.63 -3.04
N LYS A 203 6.85 19.88 -3.18
CA LYS A 203 5.99 21.06 -3.20
C LYS A 203 6.38 22.01 -4.32
N GLY A 204 5.39 22.75 -4.84
CA GLY A 204 5.61 23.73 -5.90
C GLY A 204 5.14 23.27 -7.28
N ASN A 205 5.49 24.08 -8.29
CA ASN A 205 5.02 23.91 -9.67
C ASN A 205 6.13 23.41 -10.61
N ASP A 206 7.29 23.09 -10.07
CA ASP A 206 8.45 22.58 -10.81
C ASP A 206 9.19 21.52 -9.99
N PHE A 207 9.33 20.32 -10.58
CA PHE A 207 10.05 19.23 -9.96
C PHE A 207 11.54 19.16 -10.35
N SER A 208 12.04 20.07 -11.21
CA SER A 208 13.47 20.16 -11.52
C SER A 208 14.33 20.46 -10.28
N LYS A 209 13.73 21.07 -9.24
CA LYS A 209 14.32 21.22 -7.91
C LYS A 209 14.80 19.89 -7.32
N TYR A 210 14.16 18.77 -7.66
CA TYR A 210 14.45 17.44 -7.10
C TYR A 210 15.23 16.54 -8.07
N ASN A 211 15.96 17.14 -9.01
CA ASN A 211 16.80 16.42 -9.97
C ASN A 211 17.72 15.42 -9.28
N GLY A 212 17.75 14.20 -9.81
CA GLY A 212 18.57 13.09 -9.29
C GLY A 212 17.91 12.28 -8.16
N ALA A 213 16.75 12.69 -7.65
CA ALA A 213 16.00 11.90 -6.67
C ALA A 213 15.61 10.51 -7.21
N THR A 214 15.56 9.52 -6.31
CA THR A 214 15.16 8.16 -6.67
C THR A 214 13.66 8.08 -6.95
N ILE A 215 12.85 8.68 -6.08
CA ILE A 215 11.40 8.75 -6.24
C ILE A 215 10.92 10.14 -5.82
N VAL A 216 10.08 10.75 -6.63
CA VAL A 216 9.30 11.93 -6.27
C VAL A 216 7.83 11.50 -6.16
N LYS A 217 7.19 11.81 -5.01
CA LYS A 217 5.85 11.32 -4.66
C LYS A 217 4.80 12.45 -4.59
N PRO A 218 4.37 13.02 -5.72
CA PRO A 218 3.31 14.02 -5.73
C PRO A 218 1.93 13.41 -5.43
N ASN A 219 1.02 14.22 -4.91
CA ASN A 219 -0.40 13.91 -4.99
C ASN A 219 -0.94 14.23 -6.40
N LEU A 220 -2.17 13.77 -6.70
CA LEU A 220 -2.78 13.96 -8.03
C LEU A 220 -2.83 15.44 -8.44
N LYS A 221 -3.19 16.34 -7.52
CA LYS A 221 -3.29 17.77 -7.81
C LYS A 221 -1.92 18.41 -8.13
N GLU A 222 -0.89 18.04 -7.39
CA GLU A 222 0.49 18.47 -7.64
C GLU A 222 0.99 17.94 -8.98
N PHE A 223 0.74 16.64 -9.25
CA PHE A 223 1.04 16.01 -10.53
C PHE A 223 0.36 16.73 -11.70
N GLU A 224 -0.95 16.99 -11.61
CA GLU A 224 -1.70 17.71 -12.65
C GLU A 224 -1.16 19.13 -12.88
N THR A 225 -0.79 19.83 -11.79
CA THR A 225 -0.26 21.18 -11.86
C THR A 225 1.08 21.22 -12.59
N VAL A 226 2.00 20.30 -12.26
CA VAL A 226 3.35 20.27 -12.84
C VAL A 226 3.36 19.70 -14.25
N SER A 227 2.57 18.66 -14.48
CA SER A 227 2.48 17.99 -15.80
C SER A 227 1.68 18.78 -16.83
N GLY A 228 0.75 19.63 -16.39
CA GLY A 228 -0.23 20.30 -17.24
C GLY A 228 -1.31 19.37 -17.79
N VAL A 229 -1.40 18.12 -17.31
CA VAL A 229 -2.36 17.11 -17.78
C VAL A 229 -3.41 16.86 -16.69
N LYS A 230 -4.69 17.01 -17.03
CA LYS A 230 -5.81 16.62 -16.16
C LYS A 230 -6.06 15.13 -16.24
N VAL A 231 -6.34 14.50 -15.09
CA VAL A 231 -6.54 13.07 -14.96
C VAL A 231 -7.90 12.80 -14.34
N ASP A 232 -8.79 12.18 -15.11
CA ASP A 232 -10.04 11.64 -14.58
C ASP A 232 -9.83 10.17 -14.18
N VAL A 233 -9.80 9.92 -12.88
CA VAL A 233 -9.55 8.58 -12.31
C VAL A 233 -10.68 7.56 -12.63
N ASN A 234 -11.85 8.03 -13.07
CA ASN A 234 -12.97 7.18 -13.47
C ASN A 234 -13.00 6.89 -14.98
N SER A 235 -12.11 7.50 -15.75
CA SER A 235 -12.02 7.32 -17.21
C SER A 235 -11.24 6.05 -17.55
N GLU A 236 -11.63 5.34 -18.60
CA GLU A 236 -10.85 4.22 -19.17
C GLU A 236 -9.45 4.66 -19.64
N LYS A 237 -9.27 5.97 -19.94
CA LYS A 237 -7.99 6.56 -20.36
C LYS A 237 -7.15 7.12 -19.21
N PHE A 238 -7.51 6.81 -17.95
CA PHE A 238 -6.82 7.41 -16.82
C PHE A 238 -5.32 7.06 -16.79
N THR A 239 -4.96 5.80 -17.08
CA THR A 239 -3.57 5.34 -17.17
C THR A 239 -2.79 6.06 -18.27
N GLU A 240 -3.39 6.24 -19.46
CA GLU A 240 -2.78 6.98 -20.56
C GLU A 240 -2.51 8.45 -20.21
N SER A 241 -3.44 9.07 -19.45
CA SER A 241 -3.29 10.44 -18.98
C SER A 241 -2.15 10.58 -17.98
N LEU A 242 -2.00 9.61 -17.06
CA LEU A 242 -0.88 9.57 -16.11
C LEU A 242 0.46 9.39 -16.83
N ILE A 243 0.55 8.47 -17.77
CA ILE A 243 1.75 8.25 -18.57
C ILE A 243 2.13 9.50 -19.38
N LYS A 244 1.15 10.16 -20.00
CA LYS A 244 1.38 11.41 -20.75
C LYS A 244 1.91 12.53 -19.82
N GLY A 245 1.28 12.71 -18.66
CA GLY A 245 1.71 13.72 -17.68
C GLY A 245 3.11 13.42 -17.15
N ALA A 246 3.43 12.16 -16.87
CA ALA A 246 4.75 11.77 -16.40
C ALA A 246 5.84 12.06 -17.44
N LYS A 247 5.59 11.79 -18.73
CA LYS A 247 6.52 12.17 -19.82
C LYS A 247 6.81 13.66 -19.85
N ASN A 248 5.78 14.51 -19.62
CA ASN A 248 5.96 15.95 -19.54
C ASN A 248 6.88 16.35 -18.36
N ILE A 249 6.75 15.66 -17.22
CA ILE A 249 7.60 15.91 -16.04
C ILE A 249 9.03 15.43 -16.31
N PHE A 250 9.23 14.20 -16.80
CA PHE A 250 10.55 13.65 -17.10
C PHE A 250 11.31 14.43 -18.20
N SER A 251 10.60 15.12 -19.09
CA SER A 251 11.25 16.01 -20.08
C SER A 251 11.89 17.27 -19.45
N LYS A 252 11.48 17.63 -18.21
CA LYS A 252 11.91 18.85 -17.52
C LYS A 252 12.72 18.55 -16.25
N ALA A 253 12.52 17.38 -15.66
CA ALA A 253 13.15 16.97 -14.41
C ALA A 253 13.83 15.60 -14.55
N SER A 254 15.10 15.54 -14.17
CA SER A 254 15.91 14.31 -14.19
C SER A 254 15.71 13.52 -12.90
N ILE A 255 14.56 12.87 -12.75
CA ILE A 255 14.19 12.02 -11.61
C ILE A 255 14.07 10.56 -12.05
N LYS A 256 14.33 9.60 -11.13
CA LYS A 256 14.39 8.17 -11.50
C LYS A 256 13.03 7.49 -11.46
N GLY A 257 12.03 8.07 -10.78
CA GLY A 257 10.66 7.55 -10.72
C GLY A 257 9.67 8.55 -10.13
N LEU A 258 8.43 8.47 -10.58
CA LEU A 258 7.28 9.20 -10.03
C LEU A 258 6.34 8.21 -9.37
N LEU A 259 5.91 8.51 -8.14
CA LEU A 259 4.86 7.79 -7.42
C LEU A 259 3.70 8.73 -7.14
N ILE A 260 2.66 8.67 -7.94
CA ILE A 260 1.49 9.55 -7.85
C ILE A 260 0.48 8.96 -6.87
N THR A 261 0.16 9.69 -5.78
CA THR A 261 -0.91 9.29 -4.86
C THR A 261 -2.27 9.77 -5.39
N LEU A 262 -3.23 8.85 -5.49
CA LEU A 262 -4.55 9.05 -6.10
C LEU A 262 -5.69 9.08 -5.04
N GLY A 263 -5.35 9.35 -3.78
CA GLY A 263 -6.29 9.31 -2.66
C GLY A 263 -6.96 7.94 -2.51
N GLY A 264 -8.28 7.89 -2.44
CA GLY A 264 -9.04 6.64 -2.34
C GLY A 264 -8.89 5.68 -3.53
N ASN A 265 -8.20 6.08 -4.60
CA ASN A 265 -7.92 5.24 -5.76
C ASN A 265 -6.53 4.57 -5.69
N GLY A 266 -5.72 4.87 -4.66
CA GLY A 266 -4.42 4.20 -4.47
C GLY A 266 -3.23 4.98 -4.98
N MET A 267 -2.26 4.28 -5.60
CA MET A 267 -0.99 4.86 -6.04
C MET A 267 -0.61 4.34 -7.43
N PHE A 268 0.03 5.20 -8.22
CA PHE A 268 0.56 4.88 -9.53
C PHE A 268 2.03 5.24 -9.62
N TYR A 269 2.88 4.25 -9.88
CA TYR A 269 4.32 4.45 -10.12
C TYR A 269 4.61 4.42 -11.62
N ILE A 270 5.54 5.27 -12.05
CA ILE A 270 6.08 5.25 -13.41
C ILE A 270 7.55 5.64 -13.41
N ALA A 271 8.36 4.88 -14.17
CA ALA A 271 9.75 5.15 -14.44
C ALA A 271 9.93 5.89 -15.80
N PRO A 272 11.10 6.53 -16.05
CA PRO A 272 11.36 7.25 -17.30
C PRO A 272 11.31 6.39 -18.57
N ASP A 273 11.57 5.09 -18.45
CA ASP A 273 11.48 4.10 -19.54
C ASP A 273 10.04 3.70 -19.90
N GLY A 274 9.06 4.19 -19.14
CA GLY A 274 7.63 3.91 -19.32
C GLY A 274 7.11 2.70 -18.55
N GLN A 275 7.97 1.95 -17.84
CA GLN A 275 7.50 0.91 -16.92
C GLN A 275 6.64 1.54 -15.83
N HIS A 276 5.48 0.96 -15.56
CA HIS A 276 4.55 1.50 -14.58
C HIS A 276 3.83 0.40 -13.80
N LEU A 277 3.42 0.75 -12.58
CA LEU A 277 2.69 -0.10 -11.65
C LEU A 277 1.50 0.68 -11.07
N TYR A 278 0.43 -0.03 -10.79
CA TYR A 278 -0.75 0.54 -10.12
C TYR A 278 -1.13 -0.31 -8.91
N SER A 279 -1.16 0.31 -7.74
CA SER A 279 -1.62 -0.29 -6.50
C SER A 279 -2.90 0.40 -6.04
N LYS A 280 -4.01 -0.35 -5.98
CA LYS A 280 -5.32 0.17 -5.61
C LYS A 280 -5.42 0.36 -4.10
N ALA A 281 -6.01 1.47 -3.62
CA ALA A 281 -6.27 1.67 -2.20
C ALA A 281 -7.31 0.68 -1.68
N ARG A 282 -7.19 0.32 -0.39
CA ARG A 282 -8.22 -0.46 0.31
C ARG A 282 -9.38 0.45 0.71
N THR A 283 -10.60 0.00 0.47
CA THR A 283 -11.79 0.73 0.89
C THR A 283 -11.90 0.69 2.42
N ARG A 284 -11.86 1.86 3.06
CA ARG A 284 -12.03 2.01 4.51
C ARG A 284 -12.96 3.18 4.82
N LYS A 285 -13.51 3.16 6.04
CA LYS A 285 -14.20 4.33 6.58
C LYS A 285 -13.15 5.40 6.90
N VAL A 286 -13.17 6.48 6.13
CA VAL A 286 -12.27 7.62 6.32
C VAL A 286 -12.76 8.44 7.51
N TYR A 287 -11.90 8.65 8.49
CA TYR A 287 -12.15 9.54 9.61
C TYR A 287 -11.48 10.91 9.38
N ASP A 288 -10.18 10.90 9.06
CA ASP A 288 -9.38 12.09 8.76
C ASP A 288 -8.30 11.74 7.75
N VAL A 289 -8.09 12.60 6.76
CA VAL A 289 -7.06 12.40 5.73
C VAL A 289 -5.71 13.06 6.09
N SER A 290 -5.67 13.77 7.23
CA SER A 290 -4.45 14.47 7.68
C SER A 290 -3.32 13.49 7.96
N GLY A 291 -2.12 13.75 7.42
CA GLY A 291 -0.94 12.91 7.64
C GLY A 291 -0.87 11.62 6.83
N ALA A 292 -1.90 11.26 6.05
CA ALA A 292 -1.86 10.05 5.20
C ALA A 292 -0.71 10.09 4.17
N GLY A 293 -0.39 11.27 3.64
CA GLY A 293 0.74 11.50 2.75
C GLY A 293 2.08 11.21 3.41
N ASP A 294 2.27 11.72 4.64
CA ASP A 294 3.49 11.50 5.44
C ASP A 294 3.63 10.03 5.84
N THR A 295 2.53 9.40 6.27
CA THR A 295 2.52 7.97 6.62
C THR A 295 2.87 7.10 5.42
N SER A 296 2.29 7.39 4.25
CA SER A 296 2.61 6.65 3.02
C SER A 296 4.07 6.83 2.58
N LEU A 297 4.62 8.05 2.75
CA LEU A 297 6.02 8.35 2.48
C LEU A 297 6.95 7.55 3.39
N SER A 298 6.65 7.52 4.69
CA SER A 298 7.41 6.79 5.71
C SER A 298 7.43 5.30 5.43
N ALA A 299 6.27 4.72 5.16
CA ALA A 299 6.12 3.30 4.87
C ALA A 299 6.84 2.90 3.56
N LEU A 300 6.67 3.69 2.48
CA LEU A 300 7.38 3.52 1.21
C LEU A 300 8.90 3.50 1.42
N ALA A 301 9.42 4.52 2.11
CA ALA A 301 10.85 4.66 2.35
C ALA A 301 11.41 3.49 3.15
N LEU A 302 10.72 3.06 4.21
CA LEU A 302 11.17 1.93 5.04
C LEU A 302 11.25 0.63 4.27
N LEU A 303 10.23 0.31 3.48
CA LEU A 303 10.23 -0.95 2.75
C LEU A 303 11.28 -0.97 1.63
N LEU A 304 11.49 0.17 0.95
CA LEU A 304 12.59 0.33 -0.01
C LEU A 304 13.95 0.15 0.66
N ALA A 305 14.18 0.75 1.82
CA ALA A 305 15.42 0.61 2.58
C ALA A 305 15.64 -0.83 3.06
N ALA A 306 14.59 -1.57 3.38
CA ALA A 306 14.63 -2.99 3.74
C ALA A 306 14.89 -3.94 2.54
N GLY A 307 15.01 -3.40 1.33
CA GLY A 307 15.22 -4.16 0.09
C GLY A 307 13.93 -4.67 -0.57
N GLY A 308 12.77 -4.13 -0.19
CA GLY A 308 11.50 -4.43 -0.83
C GLY A 308 11.43 -3.91 -2.28
N SER A 309 10.65 -4.59 -3.12
CA SER A 309 10.36 -4.10 -4.48
C SER A 309 9.55 -2.80 -4.43
N ILE A 310 9.54 -2.05 -5.54
CA ILE A 310 8.69 -0.85 -5.64
C ILE A 310 7.20 -1.22 -5.50
N GLU A 311 6.79 -2.38 -6.02
CA GLU A 311 5.43 -2.90 -5.94
C GLU A 311 5.04 -3.17 -4.47
N ASP A 312 5.86 -3.94 -3.75
CA ASP A 312 5.65 -4.23 -2.32
C ASP A 312 5.62 -2.94 -1.49
N SER A 313 6.51 -1.98 -1.84
CA SER A 313 6.61 -0.69 -1.14
C SER A 313 5.37 0.19 -1.35
N MET A 314 4.77 0.16 -2.54
CA MET A 314 3.50 0.84 -2.82
C MET A 314 2.35 0.22 -2.02
N ASP A 315 2.29 -1.11 -2.00
CA ASP A 315 1.25 -1.85 -1.31
C ASP A 315 1.33 -1.63 0.21
N PHE A 316 2.54 -1.66 0.77
CA PHE A 316 2.79 -1.35 2.16
C PHE A 316 2.42 0.10 2.52
N ALA A 317 2.77 1.05 1.66
CA ALA A 317 2.40 2.45 1.80
C ALA A 317 0.88 2.67 1.75
N ASN A 318 0.17 1.98 0.85
CA ASN A 318 -1.30 2.00 0.78
C ASN A 318 -1.94 1.42 2.05
N MET A 319 -1.40 0.34 2.58
CA MET A 319 -1.88 -0.27 3.83
C MET A 319 -1.70 0.68 5.02
N ALA A 320 -0.51 1.26 5.17
CA ALA A 320 -0.22 2.21 6.23
C ALA A 320 -1.09 3.48 6.12
N ALA A 321 -1.23 4.06 4.92
CA ALA A 321 -2.11 5.19 4.68
C ALA A 321 -3.58 4.87 5.00
N GLY A 322 -4.05 3.66 4.66
CA GLY A 322 -5.39 3.17 4.98
C GLY A 322 -5.66 3.11 6.49
N ILE A 323 -4.66 2.70 7.29
CA ILE A 323 -4.75 2.73 8.76
C ILE A 323 -4.77 4.18 9.26
N ALA A 324 -3.88 5.03 8.74
CA ALA A 324 -3.79 6.43 9.15
C ALA A 324 -5.11 7.17 8.98
N VAL A 325 -5.77 7.06 7.79
CA VAL A 325 -7.03 7.77 7.53
C VAL A 325 -8.21 7.27 8.38
N SER A 326 -8.10 6.15 9.07
CA SER A 326 -9.12 5.64 9.99
C SER A 326 -8.99 6.23 11.42
N LYS A 327 -7.97 7.05 11.67
CA LYS A 327 -7.66 7.68 12.96
C LYS A 327 -7.88 9.21 12.89
N PRO A 328 -8.11 9.87 14.03
CA PRO A 328 -8.19 11.34 14.06
C PRO A 328 -6.81 11.99 13.99
N GLY A 329 -6.71 13.09 13.27
CA GLY A 329 -5.52 13.95 13.20
C GLY A 329 -4.34 13.32 12.46
N THR A 330 -3.13 13.82 12.71
CA THR A 330 -1.86 13.31 12.17
C THR A 330 -1.37 12.10 12.98
N ALA A 331 -2.20 11.06 13.06
CA ALA A 331 -1.91 9.87 13.87
C ALA A 331 -0.81 9.02 13.23
N ILE A 332 0.10 8.52 14.07
CA ILE A 332 1.14 7.56 13.67
C ILE A 332 0.56 6.15 13.52
N VAL A 333 1.20 5.35 12.68
CA VAL A 333 0.89 3.92 12.46
C VAL A 333 1.98 3.07 13.09
N THR A 334 1.59 2.06 13.89
CA THR A 334 2.50 1.14 14.57
C THR A 334 2.68 -0.16 13.80
N ALA A 335 3.80 -0.87 14.04
CA ALA A 335 4.05 -2.19 13.46
C ALA A 335 2.94 -3.18 13.82
N ALA A 336 2.45 -3.18 15.08
CA ALA A 336 1.37 -4.06 15.52
C ALA A 336 0.04 -3.82 14.77
N GLU A 337 -0.27 -2.57 14.42
CA GLU A 337 -1.45 -2.26 13.60
C GLU A 337 -1.30 -2.76 12.17
N LEU A 338 -0.11 -2.68 11.60
CA LEU A 338 0.19 -3.23 10.28
C LEU A 338 0.13 -4.76 10.26
N GLU A 339 0.69 -5.41 11.26
CA GLU A 339 0.60 -6.88 11.43
C GLU A 339 -0.84 -7.34 11.55
N LYS A 340 -1.63 -6.66 12.39
CA LYS A 340 -3.06 -6.94 12.54
C LYS A 340 -3.80 -6.78 11.22
N GLU A 341 -3.60 -5.65 10.56
CA GLU A 341 -4.23 -5.37 9.26
C GLU A 341 -3.87 -6.39 8.19
N TYR A 342 -2.61 -6.78 8.16
CA TYR A 342 -2.12 -7.82 7.26
C TYR A 342 -2.77 -9.18 7.59
N SER A 343 -2.80 -9.57 8.86
CA SER A 343 -3.44 -10.81 9.31
C SER A 343 -4.94 -10.84 9.00
N ASP A 344 -5.66 -9.76 9.31
CA ASP A 344 -7.10 -9.63 9.02
C ASP A 344 -7.37 -9.76 7.50
N THR A 345 -6.43 -9.33 6.67
CA THR A 345 -6.53 -9.42 5.21
C THR A 345 -6.23 -10.81 4.68
N THR A 346 -5.19 -11.46 5.20
CA THR A 346 -4.80 -12.81 4.77
C THR A 346 -5.82 -13.88 5.24
N HIS A 347 -6.53 -13.62 6.33
CA HIS A 347 -7.62 -14.48 6.80
C HIS A 347 -9.00 -14.16 6.19
N CYS A 348 -9.13 -13.07 5.43
CA CYS A 348 -10.39 -12.75 4.75
C CYS A 348 -10.49 -13.52 3.44
N SER A 349 -11.56 -14.33 3.28
CA SER A 349 -11.80 -15.14 2.08
C SER A 349 -11.80 -14.33 0.77
N SER A 350 -12.25 -13.08 0.81
CA SER A 350 -12.24 -12.18 -0.35
C SER A 350 -10.82 -11.81 -0.81
N GLY A 351 -9.81 -11.92 0.06
CA GLY A 351 -8.41 -11.60 -0.23
C GLY A 351 -7.65 -12.63 -1.04
N LYS A 352 -8.22 -13.84 -1.16
CA LYS A 352 -7.57 -14.94 -1.86
C LYS A 352 -8.19 -15.24 -3.23
N ILE A 353 -9.20 -14.47 -3.67
CA ILE A 353 -9.87 -14.67 -4.96
C ILE A 353 -9.30 -13.68 -5.97
N PHE A 354 -8.67 -14.18 -7.03
CA PHE A 354 -7.98 -13.39 -8.05
C PHE A 354 -8.58 -13.57 -9.44
N ASP A 355 -8.51 -12.54 -10.27
CA ASP A 355 -8.58 -12.67 -11.72
C ASP A 355 -7.24 -13.20 -12.25
N ARG A 356 -7.15 -13.45 -13.56
CA ARG A 356 -5.93 -14.01 -14.16
C ARG A 356 -4.71 -13.13 -13.98
N LEU A 357 -4.85 -11.81 -14.12
CA LEU A 357 -3.76 -10.85 -13.96
C LEU A 357 -3.29 -10.77 -12.50
N GLY A 358 -4.24 -10.75 -11.57
CA GLY A 358 -3.95 -10.77 -10.13
C GLY A 358 -3.28 -12.08 -9.71
N LEU A 359 -3.76 -13.22 -10.24
CA LEU A 359 -3.17 -14.53 -9.99
C LEU A 359 -1.73 -14.61 -10.53
N GLU A 360 -1.48 -14.13 -11.74
CA GLU A 360 -0.13 -14.12 -12.32
C GLU A 360 0.84 -13.33 -11.46
N ARG A 361 0.43 -12.16 -10.99
CA ARG A 361 1.25 -11.32 -10.10
C ARG A 361 1.58 -12.02 -8.80
N ILE A 362 0.57 -12.56 -8.10
CA ILE A 362 0.79 -13.19 -6.80
C ILE A 362 1.66 -14.44 -6.91
N VAL A 363 1.46 -15.26 -7.94
CA VAL A 363 2.27 -16.43 -8.20
C VAL A 363 3.72 -16.04 -8.53
N ASN A 364 3.93 -15.02 -9.38
CA ASN A 364 5.28 -14.53 -9.69
C ASN A 364 5.98 -13.97 -8.45
N THR A 365 5.25 -13.33 -7.55
CA THR A 365 5.78 -12.84 -6.27
C THR A 365 6.17 -14.02 -5.37
N ALA A 366 5.31 -15.03 -5.23
CA ALA A 366 5.60 -16.23 -4.45
C ALA A 366 6.85 -16.96 -4.98
N LYS A 367 6.97 -17.10 -6.30
CA LYS A 367 8.16 -17.71 -6.95
C LYS A 367 9.44 -16.94 -6.69
N ARG A 368 9.41 -15.60 -6.81
CA ARG A 368 10.58 -14.74 -6.50
C ARG A 368 11.05 -14.91 -5.06
N ASN A 369 10.14 -15.22 -4.15
CA ASN A 369 10.42 -15.49 -2.74
C ASN A 369 10.82 -16.95 -2.46
N GLY A 370 11.01 -17.77 -3.50
CA GLY A 370 11.43 -19.16 -3.38
C GLY A 370 10.33 -20.13 -2.97
N TYR A 371 9.05 -19.72 -3.01
CA TYR A 371 7.94 -20.62 -2.65
C TYR A 371 7.68 -21.64 -3.75
N LYS A 372 7.49 -22.89 -3.34
CA LYS A 372 7.06 -23.98 -4.19
C LYS A 372 5.55 -23.87 -4.46
N ILE A 373 5.18 -23.71 -5.72
CA ILE A 373 3.81 -23.47 -6.14
C ILE A 373 3.08 -24.78 -6.39
N GLY A 374 1.98 -24.99 -5.68
CA GLY A 374 1.04 -26.09 -5.94
C GLY A 374 -0.19 -25.61 -6.72
N PHE A 375 -0.74 -26.48 -7.55
CA PHE A 375 -1.98 -26.22 -8.27
C PHE A 375 -2.93 -27.42 -8.19
N THR A 376 -4.21 -27.13 -7.96
CA THR A 376 -5.31 -28.07 -8.12
C THR A 376 -6.53 -27.37 -8.71
N ASN A 377 -7.47 -28.12 -9.30
CA ASN A 377 -8.68 -27.54 -9.84
C ASN A 377 -9.89 -28.45 -9.67
N GLY A 378 -11.09 -27.87 -9.70
CA GLY A 378 -12.33 -28.60 -9.63
C GLY A 378 -13.58 -27.74 -9.66
N CYS A 379 -14.73 -28.40 -9.69
CA CYS A 379 -16.02 -27.73 -9.63
C CYS A 379 -16.37 -27.26 -8.20
N PHE A 380 -16.01 -28.01 -7.18
CA PHE A 380 -16.25 -27.73 -5.76
C PHE A 380 -17.68 -27.28 -5.45
N ASP A 381 -18.68 -27.95 -6.05
CA ASP A 381 -20.07 -27.52 -6.05
C ASP A 381 -20.68 -27.49 -4.64
N LEU A 382 -20.57 -28.60 -3.90
CA LEU A 382 -20.84 -28.67 -2.47
C LEU A 382 -19.57 -29.14 -1.77
N LEU A 383 -19.00 -28.27 -0.95
CA LEU A 383 -17.79 -28.61 -0.21
C LEU A 383 -18.11 -29.68 0.84
N HIS A 384 -17.30 -30.72 0.91
CA HIS A 384 -17.38 -31.78 1.89
C HIS A 384 -15.99 -32.22 2.35
N LEU A 385 -15.92 -33.03 3.42
CA LEU A 385 -14.65 -33.43 4.03
C LEU A 385 -13.65 -34.02 3.03
N GLY A 386 -14.11 -34.75 2.01
CA GLY A 386 -13.24 -35.29 0.95
C GLY A 386 -12.50 -34.21 0.18
N HIS A 387 -13.16 -33.08 -0.14
CA HIS A 387 -12.49 -31.94 -0.78
C HIS A 387 -11.44 -31.30 0.14
N ILE A 388 -11.77 -31.10 1.44
CA ILE A 388 -10.85 -30.52 2.43
C ILE A 388 -9.60 -31.41 2.55
N TYR A 389 -9.79 -32.72 2.69
CA TYR A 389 -8.69 -33.68 2.77
C TYR A 389 -7.78 -33.67 1.53
N SER A 390 -8.37 -33.56 0.32
CA SER A 390 -7.59 -33.44 -0.92
C SER A 390 -6.81 -32.11 -0.99
N LEU A 391 -7.39 -31.00 -0.54
CA LEU A 391 -6.72 -29.70 -0.51
C LEU A 391 -5.58 -29.65 0.51
N GLU A 392 -5.74 -30.24 1.68
CA GLU A 392 -4.69 -30.39 2.68
C GLU A 392 -3.53 -31.22 2.16
N GLN A 393 -3.79 -32.39 1.54
CA GLN A 393 -2.74 -33.16 0.90
C GLN A 393 -1.98 -32.39 -0.19
N ALA A 394 -2.69 -31.58 -0.99
CA ALA A 394 -2.05 -30.74 -1.99
C ALA A 394 -1.14 -29.68 -1.32
N LYS A 395 -1.63 -29.04 -0.25
CA LYS A 395 -0.89 -28.01 0.52
C LYS A 395 0.35 -28.58 1.20
N ASP A 396 0.31 -29.79 1.73
CA ASP A 396 1.46 -30.47 2.35
C ASP A 396 2.66 -30.66 1.39
N ASN A 397 2.44 -30.53 0.09
CA ASN A 397 3.46 -30.72 -0.95
C ASN A 397 3.94 -29.40 -1.60
N CYS A 398 3.46 -28.25 -1.11
CA CYS A 398 3.82 -26.93 -1.65
C CYS A 398 3.76 -25.86 -0.57
N ASP A 399 4.42 -24.73 -0.82
CA ASP A 399 4.40 -23.56 0.08
C ASP A 399 3.21 -22.64 -0.24
N PHE A 400 2.75 -22.63 -1.50
CA PHE A 400 1.68 -21.76 -1.99
C PHE A 400 0.72 -22.58 -2.88
N LEU A 401 -0.52 -22.79 -2.41
CA LEU A 401 -1.53 -23.59 -3.11
C LEU A 401 -2.51 -22.70 -3.87
N VAL A 402 -2.54 -22.85 -5.20
CA VAL A 402 -3.51 -22.23 -6.10
C VAL A 402 -4.64 -23.22 -6.41
N VAL A 403 -5.89 -22.76 -6.29
CA VAL A 403 -7.08 -23.55 -6.61
C VAL A 403 -7.84 -22.94 -7.78
N GLY A 404 -7.91 -23.65 -8.90
CA GLY A 404 -8.75 -23.31 -10.04
C GLY A 404 -10.20 -23.78 -9.82
N VAL A 405 -11.17 -22.86 -9.97
CA VAL A 405 -12.61 -23.16 -9.83
C VAL A 405 -13.29 -23.01 -11.18
N ASN A 406 -13.93 -24.08 -11.67
CA ASN A 406 -14.71 -24.02 -12.89
C ASN A 406 -15.87 -23.02 -12.75
N SER A 407 -16.07 -22.14 -13.74
CA SER A 407 -17.23 -21.24 -13.80
C SER A 407 -18.55 -22.03 -13.83
N ASP A 408 -19.65 -21.36 -13.54
CA ASP A 408 -20.99 -21.99 -13.62
C ASP A 408 -21.30 -22.51 -15.03
N ALA A 409 -20.84 -21.78 -16.05
CA ALA A 409 -20.99 -22.20 -17.44
C ALA A 409 -20.22 -23.48 -17.75
N SER A 410 -18.95 -23.56 -17.29
CA SER A 410 -18.11 -24.76 -17.43
C SER A 410 -18.71 -25.96 -16.68
N VAL A 411 -19.18 -25.76 -15.44
CA VAL A 411 -19.80 -26.84 -14.66
C VAL A 411 -21.06 -27.38 -15.35
N ARG A 412 -21.92 -26.51 -15.93
CA ARG A 412 -23.11 -26.96 -16.70
C ARG A 412 -22.72 -27.80 -17.90
N ARG A 413 -21.66 -27.47 -18.63
CA ARG A 413 -21.17 -28.29 -19.75
C ARG A 413 -20.64 -29.63 -19.29
N LEU A 414 -19.92 -29.67 -18.18
CA LEU A 414 -19.27 -30.87 -17.67
C LEU A 414 -20.21 -31.81 -16.91
N LYS A 415 -21.19 -31.29 -16.17
CA LYS A 415 -22.03 -32.07 -15.21
C LYS A 415 -23.55 -31.95 -15.45
N GLY A 416 -23.96 -31.23 -16.51
CA GLY A 416 -25.36 -31.08 -16.91
C GLY A 416 -26.04 -29.83 -16.34
N PRO A 417 -27.25 -29.50 -16.87
CA PRO A 417 -27.89 -28.18 -16.66
C PRO A 417 -28.39 -27.94 -15.24
N GLN A 418 -28.52 -28.98 -14.40
CA GLN A 418 -28.94 -28.84 -13.00
C GLN A 418 -27.76 -28.57 -12.04
N ARG A 419 -26.57 -28.38 -12.56
CA ARG A 419 -25.35 -28.13 -11.79
C ARG A 419 -24.70 -26.81 -12.31
N PRO A 420 -24.01 -26.03 -11.48
CA PRO A 420 -23.79 -26.25 -10.05
C PRO A 420 -24.99 -25.87 -9.19
N ILE A 421 -25.03 -26.32 -7.94
CA ILE A 421 -26.03 -25.91 -6.94
C ILE A 421 -25.67 -24.54 -6.35
N GLN A 422 -24.37 -24.31 -6.11
CA GLN A 422 -23.84 -23.03 -5.65
C GLN A 422 -23.18 -22.29 -6.80
N ASP A 423 -23.43 -20.97 -6.89
CA ASP A 423 -22.78 -20.11 -7.90
C ASP A 423 -21.26 -20.05 -7.70
N GLU A 424 -20.55 -19.72 -8.77
CA GLU A 424 -19.08 -19.68 -8.81
C GLU A 424 -18.45 -18.77 -7.76
N LYS A 425 -19.11 -17.65 -7.41
CA LYS A 425 -18.61 -16.71 -6.40
C LYS A 425 -18.71 -17.31 -5.00
N THR A 426 -19.83 -17.95 -4.70
CA THR A 426 -20.02 -18.67 -3.43
C THR A 426 -19.00 -19.79 -3.29
N ARG A 427 -18.80 -20.61 -4.34
CA ARG A 427 -17.82 -21.70 -4.34
C ARG A 427 -16.39 -21.20 -4.13
N ALA A 428 -16.00 -20.14 -4.84
CA ALA A 428 -14.70 -19.52 -4.68
C ALA A 428 -14.50 -18.94 -3.27
N THR A 429 -15.53 -18.30 -2.70
CA THR A 429 -15.47 -17.71 -1.35
C THR A 429 -15.30 -18.79 -0.28
N VAL A 430 -16.02 -19.91 -0.38
CA VAL A 430 -15.89 -21.03 0.57
C VAL A 430 -14.48 -21.63 0.51
N LEU A 431 -13.92 -21.84 -0.68
CA LEU A 431 -12.55 -22.36 -0.85
C LEU A 431 -11.50 -21.38 -0.32
N ALA A 432 -11.64 -20.10 -0.61
CA ALA A 432 -10.75 -19.06 -0.13
C ALA A 432 -10.75 -18.91 1.40
N SER A 433 -11.81 -19.37 2.07
CA SER A 433 -11.90 -19.36 3.55
C SER A 433 -11.09 -20.48 4.21
N LEU A 434 -10.61 -21.45 3.43
CA LEU A 434 -9.79 -22.55 3.97
C LEU A 434 -8.35 -22.08 4.20
N SER A 435 -7.77 -22.47 5.33
CA SER A 435 -6.38 -22.13 5.70
C SER A 435 -5.35 -22.74 4.75
N CYS A 436 -5.64 -23.92 4.20
CA CYS A 436 -4.76 -24.61 3.26
C CYS A 436 -4.75 -24.03 1.84
N VAL A 437 -5.64 -23.08 1.51
CA VAL A 437 -5.74 -22.44 0.20
C VAL A 437 -5.15 -21.02 0.25
N ASP A 438 -4.21 -20.71 -0.65
CA ASP A 438 -3.55 -19.39 -0.71
C ASP A 438 -4.11 -18.50 -1.83
N ALA A 439 -4.53 -19.09 -2.95
CA ALA A 439 -5.15 -18.36 -4.04
C ALA A 439 -6.26 -19.17 -4.73
N VAL A 440 -7.31 -18.48 -5.15
CA VAL A 440 -8.43 -19.04 -5.92
C VAL A 440 -8.62 -18.24 -7.19
N CYS A 441 -8.82 -18.92 -8.32
CA CYS A 441 -9.15 -18.26 -9.59
C CYS A 441 -10.28 -19.01 -10.29
N ILE A 442 -11.31 -18.26 -10.71
CA ILE A 442 -12.41 -18.79 -11.51
C ILE A 442 -11.98 -18.81 -12.97
N PHE A 443 -12.20 -19.92 -13.67
CA PHE A 443 -11.89 -20.08 -15.09
C PHE A 443 -13.09 -20.64 -15.88
N GLU A 444 -13.22 -20.23 -17.14
CA GLU A 444 -14.40 -20.53 -17.98
C GLU A 444 -14.23 -21.74 -18.88
N GLU A 445 -13.00 -22.19 -19.11
CA GLU A 445 -12.66 -23.32 -19.96
C GLU A 445 -13.08 -24.65 -19.33
N ASP A 446 -13.21 -25.68 -20.17
CA ASP A 446 -13.54 -27.03 -19.70
C ASP A 446 -12.34 -27.76 -19.12
N THR A 447 -11.11 -27.36 -19.50
CA THR A 447 -9.85 -27.81 -18.90
C THR A 447 -9.13 -26.65 -18.25
N ALA A 448 -8.32 -26.92 -17.23
CA ALA A 448 -7.55 -25.89 -16.53
C ALA A 448 -6.20 -25.59 -17.21
N LEU A 449 -5.93 -26.11 -18.40
CA LEU A 449 -4.61 -26.04 -19.04
C LEU A 449 -4.10 -24.60 -19.21
N ASN A 450 -4.97 -23.67 -19.62
CA ASN A 450 -4.59 -22.26 -19.78
C ASN A 450 -4.23 -21.61 -18.43
N LEU A 451 -4.94 -21.97 -17.36
CA LEU A 451 -4.65 -21.49 -16.03
C LEU A 451 -3.35 -22.11 -15.47
N VAL A 452 -3.12 -23.41 -15.75
CA VAL A 452 -1.87 -24.08 -15.40
C VAL A 452 -0.67 -23.50 -16.14
N LYS A 453 -0.83 -23.13 -17.43
CA LYS A 453 0.22 -22.41 -18.19
C LYS A 453 0.55 -21.05 -17.59
N LEU A 454 -0.47 -20.32 -17.12
CA LEU A 454 -0.28 -19.03 -16.44
C LEU A 454 0.45 -19.19 -15.11
N VAL A 455 0.01 -20.13 -14.28
CA VAL A 455 0.56 -20.39 -12.94
C VAL A 455 1.95 -21.03 -13.02
N HIS A 456 2.19 -21.91 -14.00
CA HIS A 456 3.42 -22.68 -14.15
C HIS A 456 3.86 -23.32 -12.82
N PRO A 457 3.03 -24.21 -12.22
CA PRO A 457 3.24 -24.72 -10.88
C PRO A 457 4.36 -25.75 -10.80
N ASP A 458 5.04 -25.83 -9.65
CA ASP A 458 6.04 -26.87 -9.36
C ASP A 458 5.39 -28.22 -9.07
N VAL A 459 4.14 -28.21 -8.56
CA VAL A 459 3.35 -29.41 -8.25
C VAL A 459 1.93 -29.24 -8.74
N ILE A 460 1.43 -30.21 -9.52
CA ILE A 460 0.00 -30.31 -9.82
C ILE A 460 -0.58 -31.49 -9.09
N ALA A 461 -1.72 -31.30 -8.41
CA ALA A 461 -2.34 -32.27 -7.56
C ALA A 461 -3.79 -32.53 -7.96
N LYS A 462 -4.23 -33.80 -8.09
CA LYS A 462 -5.62 -34.14 -8.41
C LYS A 462 -5.99 -35.56 -7.92
N GLU A 463 -7.28 -35.71 -7.62
CA GLU A 463 -7.85 -37.02 -7.22
C GLU A 463 -8.43 -37.78 -8.43
N GLY A 464 -8.17 -39.10 -8.53
CA GLY A 464 -8.92 -40.00 -9.42
C GLY A 464 -8.65 -39.89 -10.92
N TYR A 465 -7.56 -39.25 -11.35
CA TYR A 465 -7.21 -39.10 -12.76
C TYR A 465 -6.23 -40.18 -13.25
N ASP A 466 -6.44 -40.61 -14.51
CA ASP A 466 -5.49 -41.38 -15.27
C ASP A 466 -4.41 -40.44 -15.83
N LEU A 467 -3.17 -40.66 -15.46
CA LEU A 467 -2.04 -39.78 -15.82
C LEU A 467 -1.87 -39.66 -17.33
N ASP A 468 -2.18 -40.69 -18.09
CA ASP A 468 -2.02 -40.70 -19.56
C ASP A 468 -3.05 -39.84 -20.30
N LYS A 469 -4.12 -39.42 -19.62
CA LYS A 469 -5.22 -38.61 -20.19
C LYS A 469 -5.32 -37.20 -19.59
N TRP A 470 -4.36 -36.82 -18.77
CA TRP A 470 -4.39 -35.55 -18.07
C TRP A 470 -3.42 -34.54 -18.68
N GLU A 471 -3.94 -33.69 -19.59
CA GLU A 471 -3.14 -32.77 -20.38
C GLU A 471 -2.34 -31.78 -19.51
N GLU A 472 -2.93 -31.31 -18.40
CA GLU A 472 -2.26 -30.37 -17.46
C GLU A 472 -1.06 -31.05 -16.79
N ALA A 473 -1.17 -32.34 -16.44
CA ALA A 473 -0.05 -33.10 -15.88
C ALA A 473 1.07 -33.32 -16.90
N ALA A 474 0.73 -33.60 -18.16
CA ALA A 474 1.70 -33.72 -19.25
C ALA A 474 2.46 -32.40 -19.44
N PHE A 475 1.77 -31.25 -19.38
CA PHE A 475 2.40 -29.94 -19.45
C PHE A 475 3.33 -29.69 -18.27
N VAL A 476 2.91 -29.98 -17.02
CA VAL A 476 3.74 -29.80 -15.82
C VAL A 476 4.99 -30.68 -15.86
N ASN A 477 4.87 -31.92 -16.28
CA ASN A 477 6.01 -32.83 -16.46
C ASN A 477 7.00 -32.34 -17.55
N SER A 478 6.53 -31.65 -18.58
CA SER A 478 7.37 -31.20 -19.70
C SER A 478 8.48 -30.22 -19.30
N TYR A 479 8.33 -29.53 -18.16
CA TYR A 479 9.33 -28.62 -17.62
C TYR A 479 9.93 -29.06 -16.27
N GLY A 480 9.70 -30.33 -15.87
CA GLY A 480 10.30 -30.90 -14.65
C GLY A 480 9.49 -30.70 -13.37
N GLY A 481 8.26 -30.21 -13.47
CA GLY A 481 7.32 -30.15 -12.33
C GLY A 481 6.84 -31.56 -11.91
N SER A 482 6.26 -31.66 -10.73
CA SER A 482 5.81 -32.90 -10.12
C SER A 482 4.30 -33.09 -10.25
N VAL A 483 3.85 -34.34 -10.46
CA VAL A 483 2.43 -34.70 -10.50
C VAL A 483 2.09 -35.53 -9.28
N LEU A 484 1.15 -35.02 -8.46
CA LEU A 484 0.72 -35.68 -7.22
C LEU A 484 -0.67 -36.30 -7.38
N LYS A 485 -0.78 -37.59 -7.25
CA LYS A 485 -2.08 -38.29 -7.17
C LYS A 485 -2.58 -38.24 -5.73
N LEU A 486 -3.68 -37.52 -5.51
CA LEU A 486 -4.28 -37.38 -4.19
C LEU A 486 -5.05 -38.66 -3.80
N LYS A 487 -4.97 -39.01 -2.52
CA LYS A 487 -5.73 -40.14 -1.95
C LYS A 487 -7.17 -39.71 -1.71
N ARG A 488 -8.12 -40.56 -2.14
CA ARG A 488 -9.54 -40.32 -1.93
C ARG A 488 -9.95 -40.69 -0.51
N LEU A 489 -10.75 -39.83 0.12
CA LEU A 489 -11.42 -40.18 1.37
C LEU A 489 -12.73 -40.93 1.03
N GLU A 490 -12.83 -42.22 1.38
CA GLU A 490 -14.01 -43.02 1.08
C GLU A 490 -15.25 -42.54 1.83
N GLY A 491 -16.43 -42.68 1.18
CA GLY A 491 -17.72 -42.32 1.75
C GLY A 491 -18.18 -40.86 1.53
N PHE A 492 -17.33 -39.98 0.93
CA PHE A 492 -17.67 -38.62 0.66
C PHE A 492 -17.71 -38.31 -0.83
N SER A 493 -18.87 -37.90 -1.36
CA SER A 493 -19.03 -37.35 -2.71
C SER A 493 -20.22 -36.41 -2.76
N THR A 494 -20.13 -35.39 -3.60
CA THR A 494 -21.22 -34.41 -3.84
C THR A 494 -22.50 -35.13 -4.29
N SER A 495 -22.39 -36.17 -5.15
CA SER A 495 -23.54 -36.96 -5.65
C SER A 495 -24.22 -37.71 -4.50
N SER A 496 -23.48 -38.39 -3.63
CA SER A 496 -24.06 -39.12 -2.49
C SER A 496 -24.73 -38.19 -1.47
N THR A 497 -24.22 -36.97 -1.31
CA THR A 497 -24.80 -35.94 -0.43
C THR A 497 -26.14 -35.47 -0.98
N ILE A 498 -26.21 -35.19 -2.28
CA ILE A 498 -27.48 -34.81 -2.96
C ILE A 498 -28.52 -35.92 -2.92
N GLU A 499 -28.13 -37.18 -3.15
CA GLU A 499 -29.04 -38.31 -3.04
C GLU A 499 -29.61 -38.47 -1.61
N LYS A 500 -28.78 -38.28 -0.59
CA LYS A 500 -29.24 -38.30 0.81
C LYS A 500 -30.24 -37.16 1.10
N MET A 501 -30.00 -35.97 0.61
CA MET A 501 -30.92 -34.83 0.75
C MET A 501 -32.25 -35.05 0.03
N ASN A 502 -32.23 -35.70 -1.13
CA ASN A 502 -33.46 -36.01 -1.88
C ASN A 502 -34.27 -37.15 -1.25
N ARG A 503 -33.61 -38.11 -0.58
CA ARG A 503 -34.28 -39.20 0.15
C ARG A 503 -34.95 -38.71 1.45
N SER A 504 -34.45 -37.67 2.09
CA SER A 504 -35.06 -37.10 3.30
C SER A 504 -36.26 -36.17 3.01
N LYS A 505 -36.64 -35.97 1.73
CA LYS A 505 -37.83 -35.22 1.30
C LYS A 505 -39.00 -36.14 0.89
N LYS A 506 -38.84 -37.43 0.99
CA LYS A 506 -39.90 -38.43 0.86
C LYS A 506 -40.21 -39.03 2.24
#